data_dd870eb20091c0743a6ab8249db30b60
#
_entry.id   dd870eb20091c0743a6ab8249db30b60
#
_cell.length_a   1.000
_cell.length_b   1.000
_cell.length_c   1.000
_cell.angle_alpha   90.00
_cell.angle_beta   90.00
_cell.angle_gamma   90.00
#
_symmetry.space_group_name_H-M   'P 1'
#
loop_
_entity.id
_entity.type
_entity.pdbx_description
1 polymer ?
#
loop_
_entity_poly.entity_id
_entity_poly.type
_entity_poly.pdbx_seq_one_letter_code
_entity_poly.pdbx_strand_id
1 'polypeptide(L)'
;MQFKLKEDKILEFLDLNFPQQTFEKGRLLIGQNKRQPLHVYYFGEKFLALLNVNFNTFEYIKVDEVDYNDIKKITLKDGLLFKKMFIETEDFMFKYSTSKALLSDFQNNNFNHFIQNKKERVIFEDGHFI
;
A
#
# COMPACT_ATOMS: atom_id res chain seq x y z
N MET A 1 -5.18 -5.40 -20.69
CA MET A 1 -5.57 -4.26 -19.80
C MET A 1 -6.37 -4.76 -18.63
N GLN A 2 -6.06 -4.28 -17.45
CA GLN A 2 -6.84 -4.57 -16.26
C GLN A 2 -7.85 -3.43 -16.04
N PHE A 3 -9.07 -3.78 -15.69
CA PHE A 3 -10.10 -2.79 -15.35
C PHE A 3 -10.21 -2.57 -13.84
N LYS A 4 -9.52 -3.40 -13.06
CA LYS A 4 -9.61 -3.39 -11.60
C LYS A 4 -8.34 -4.01 -11.02
N LEU A 5 -7.80 -3.40 -9.97
CA LEU A 5 -6.69 -3.98 -9.24
C LEU A 5 -7.20 -5.15 -8.39
N LYS A 6 -6.57 -6.31 -8.55
CA LYS A 6 -6.97 -7.53 -7.87
C LYS A 6 -5.87 -8.03 -6.96
N GLU A 7 -6.21 -8.29 -5.72
CA GLU A 7 -5.26 -8.74 -4.71
C GLU A 7 -4.56 -10.04 -5.13
N ASP A 8 -5.31 -11.02 -5.61
CA ASP A 8 -4.74 -12.30 -6.03
C ASP A 8 -3.67 -12.12 -7.11
N LYS A 9 -3.91 -11.25 -8.06
CA LYS A 9 -2.97 -11.01 -9.15
C LYS A 9 -1.70 -10.31 -8.67
N ILE A 10 -1.86 -9.36 -7.77
CA ILE A 10 -0.71 -8.67 -7.20
C ILE A 10 0.14 -9.61 -6.36
N LEU A 11 -0.49 -10.43 -5.52
CA LEU A 11 0.24 -11.38 -4.70
C LEU A 11 0.96 -12.42 -5.57
N GLU A 12 0.35 -12.86 -6.65
CA GLU A 12 0.97 -13.77 -7.61
C GLU A 12 2.21 -13.12 -8.24
N PHE A 13 2.11 -11.85 -8.63
CA PHE A 13 3.23 -11.10 -9.20
C PHE A 13 4.37 -10.93 -8.19
N LEU A 14 4.03 -10.63 -6.93
CA LEU A 14 5.03 -10.52 -5.87
C LEU A 14 5.72 -11.86 -5.62
N ASP A 15 4.96 -12.94 -5.65
CA ASP A 15 5.50 -14.28 -5.45
C ASP A 15 6.50 -14.66 -6.55
N LEU A 16 6.22 -14.28 -7.79
CA LEU A 16 7.12 -14.49 -8.91
C LEU A 16 8.41 -13.69 -8.80
N ASN A 17 8.33 -12.47 -8.26
CA ASN A 17 9.49 -11.58 -8.15
C ASN A 17 10.31 -11.81 -6.88
N PHE A 18 9.71 -12.36 -5.84
CA PHE A 18 10.36 -12.62 -4.56
C PHE A 18 10.04 -14.04 -4.11
N PRO A 19 10.56 -15.07 -4.82
CA PRO A 19 10.16 -16.47 -4.57
C PRO A 19 10.54 -17.00 -3.19
N GLN A 20 11.42 -16.30 -2.48
CA GLN A 20 11.82 -16.73 -1.12
C GLN A 20 10.97 -16.10 -0.03
N GLN A 21 10.00 -15.26 -0.41
CA GLN A 21 9.09 -14.63 0.54
C GLN A 21 7.71 -15.25 0.44
N THR A 22 6.96 -15.15 1.52
CA THR A 22 5.57 -15.61 1.58
C THR A 22 4.66 -14.40 1.65
N PHE A 23 3.64 -14.38 0.80
CA PHE A 23 2.70 -13.27 0.72
C PHE A 23 1.30 -13.73 1.11
N GLU A 24 0.64 -12.93 1.94
CA GLU A 24 -0.71 -13.25 2.43
C GLU A 24 -1.66 -12.10 2.17
N LYS A 25 -2.93 -12.42 2.06
CA LYS A 25 -3.99 -11.43 1.84
C LYS A 25 -4.13 -10.51 3.05
N GLY A 26 -4.64 -9.32 2.79
CA GLY A 26 -4.93 -8.35 3.84
C GLY A 26 -3.82 -7.34 4.09
N ARG A 27 -2.71 -7.45 3.39
CA ARG A 27 -1.53 -6.61 3.65
C ARG A 27 -1.19 -5.62 2.54
N LEU A 28 -2.01 -5.54 1.51
CA LEU A 28 -1.81 -4.58 0.43
C LEU A 28 -2.55 -3.28 0.71
N LEU A 29 -1.87 -2.16 0.53
CA LEU A 29 -2.49 -0.83 0.56
C LEU A 29 -2.04 -0.02 -0.64
N ILE A 30 -3.00 0.66 -1.27
CA ILE A 30 -2.75 1.51 -2.42
C ILE A 30 -2.45 2.92 -1.94
N GLY A 31 -1.40 3.54 -2.52
CA GLY A 31 -1.10 4.95 -2.35
C GLY A 31 -1.24 5.66 -3.69
N GLN A 32 -2.21 6.56 -3.77
CA GLN A 32 -2.44 7.39 -4.95
C GLN A 32 -1.93 8.80 -4.68
N ASN A 33 -1.16 9.33 -5.63
CA ASN A 33 -0.69 10.70 -5.56
C ASN A 33 -0.96 11.39 -6.90
N LYS A 34 -2.18 11.92 -7.04
CA LYS A 34 -2.66 12.55 -8.26
C LYS A 34 -2.57 11.59 -9.45
N ARG A 35 -1.94 12.03 -10.56
CA ARG A 35 -1.81 11.24 -11.79
C ARG A 35 -0.47 10.52 -11.89
N GLN A 36 0.26 10.46 -10.80
CA GLN A 36 1.51 9.70 -10.77
C GLN A 36 1.19 8.20 -10.83
N PRO A 37 2.19 7.35 -11.11
CA PRO A 37 1.96 5.92 -10.96
C PRO A 37 1.39 5.62 -9.59
N LEU A 38 0.46 4.68 -9.54
CA LEU A 38 -0.05 4.20 -8.26
C LEU A 38 1.05 3.41 -7.57
N HIS A 39 1.16 3.58 -6.28
CA HIS A 39 2.03 2.76 -5.45
C HIS A 39 1.17 1.75 -4.71
N VAL A 40 1.52 0.48 -4.81
CA VAL A 40 0.88 -0.56 -4.02
C VAL A 40 1.93 -1.14 -3.11
N TYR A 41 1.71 -0.99 -1.81
CA TYR A 41 2.64 -1.49 -0.79
C TYR A 41 2.14 -2.83 -0.28
N TYR A 42 3.07 -3.76 -0.12
CA TYR A 42 2.84 -4.97 0.66
C TYR A 42 3.50 -4.80 2.01
N PHE A 43 2.71 -4.69 3.07
CA PHE A 43 3.20 -4.48 4.43
C PHE A 43 3.29 -5.82 5.18
N GLY A 44 4.29 -6.63 4.83
CA GLY A 44 4.58 -7.84 5.58
C GLY A 44 5.25 -7.52 6.92
N GLU A 45 5.28 -8.47 7.84
CA GLU A 45 5.89 -8.24 9.15
C GLU A 45 7.37 -7.89 9.05
N LYS A 46 8.08 -8.54 8.14
CA LYS A 46 9.53 -8.34 7.97
C LYS A 46 9.93 -7.97 6.55
N PHE A 47 8.97 -7.96 5.64
CA PHE A 47 9.23 -7.71 4.23
C PHE A 47 8.26 -6.69 3.69
N LEU A 48 8.80 -5.62 3.12
CA LEU A 48 8.03 -4.54 2.53
C LEU A 48 8.36 -4.46 1.05
N ALA A 49 7.35 -4.55 0.21
CA ALA A 49 7.51 -4.37 -1.24
C ALA A 49 6.70 -3.18 -1.72
N LEU A 50 7.23 -2.50 -2.72
CA LEU A 50 6.56 -1.38 -3.38
C LEU A 50 6.41 -1.71 -4.85
N LEU A 51 5.16 -1.84 -5.29
CA LEU A 51 4.80 -2.06 -6.68
C LEU A 51 4.33 -0.75 -7.30
N ASN A 52 4.92 -0.38 -8.43
CA ASN A 52 4.47 0.76 -9.21
C ASN A 52 3.51 0.27 -10.29
N VAL A 53 2.35 0.90 -10.38
CA VAL A 53 1.28 0.52 -11.29
C VAL A 53 0.89 1.71 -12.12
N ASN A 54 0.71 1.49 -13.43
CA ASN A 54 0.26 2.55 -14.33
C ASN A 54 -1.15 3.00 -13.91
N PHE A 55 -1.31 4.30 -13.70
CA PHE A 55 -2.59 4.86 -13.24
C PHE A 55 -3.75 4.63 -14.21
N ASN A 56 -3.47 4.66 -15.52
CA ASN A 56 -4.52 4.57 -16.54
C ASN A 56 -4.87 3.13 -16.92
N THR A 57 -3.88 2.25 -17.00
CA THR A 57 -4.06 0.88 -17.50
C THR A 57 -4.03 -0.17 -16.40
N PHE A 58 -3.55 0.18 -15.19
CA PHE A 58 -3.29 -0.72 -14.08
C PHE A 58 -2.25 -1.80 -14.41
N GLU A 59 -1.42 -1.55 -15.43
CA GLU A 59 -0.31 -2.44 -15.72
C GLU A 59 0.82 -2.25 -14.72
N TYR A 60 1.48 -3.35 -14.34
CA TYR A 60 2.59 -3.30 -13.40
C TYR A 60 3.84 -2.77 -14.09
N ILE A 61 4.47 -1.75 -13.52
CA ILE A 61 5.65 -1.10 -14.09
C ILE A 61 6.93 -1.72 -13.53
N LYS A 62 7.04 -1.77 -12.21
CA LYS A 62 8.19 -2.38 -11.53
C LYS A 62 7.85 -2.63 -10.07
N VAL A 63 8.65 -3.48 -9.44
CA VAL A 63 8.52 -3.77 -8.02
C VAL A 63 9.89 -3.74 -7.37
N ASP A 64 9.95 -3.16 -6.15
CA ASP A 64 11.18 -3.05 -5.38
C ASP A 64 10.93 -3.51 -3.94
N GLU A 65 11.98 -4.03 -3.32
CA GLU A 65 11.98 -4.23 -1.87
C GLU A 65 12.30 -2.89 -1.19
N VAL A 66 11.63 -2.60 -0.09
CA VAL A 66 11.88 -1.40 0.70
C VAL A 66 12.29 -1.83 2.11
N ASP A 67 13.29 -1.13 2.66
CA ASP A 67 13.76 -1.43 4.00
C ASP A 67 12.91 -0.71 5.04
N TYR A 68 12.32 -1.47 5.97
CA TYR A 68 11.55 -0.88 7.06
C TYR A 68 12.36 0.07 7.93
N ASN A 69 13.67 -0.11 7.99
CA ASN A 69 14.54 0.80 8.74
C ASN A 69 14.53 2.22 8.19
N ASP A 70 14.12 2.40 6.93
CA ASP A 70 13.99 3.73 6.34
C ASP A 70 12.68 4.41 6.70
N ILE A 71 11.77 3.71 7.37
CA ILE A 71 10.44 4.24 7.72
C ILE A 71 10.36 4.47 9.22
N LYS A 72 10.01 5.70 9.59
CA LYS A 72 9.80 6.06 11.00
C LYS A 72 8.39 5.76 11.45
N LYS A 73 7.41 6.12 10.62
CA LYS A 73 6.01 6.06 11.04
C LYS A 73 5.10 5.97 9.83
N ILE A 74 4.04 5.19 9.96
CA ILE A 74 2.96 5.11 8.96
C ILE A 74 1.65 5.44 9.67
N THR A 75 0.95 6.44 9.15
CA THR A 75 -0.34 6.88 9.69
C THR A 75 -1.40 6.75 8.61
N LEU A 76 -2.55 6.20 8.98
CA LEU A 76 -3.72 6.14 8.10
C LEU A 76 -4.78 7.10 8.60
N LYS A 77 -5.49 7.74 7.67
CA LYS A 77 -6.60 8.63 7.98
C LYS A 77 -7.74 8.38 6.99
N ASP A 78 -8.91 8.13 7.53
CA ASP A 78 -10.10 7.90 6.71
C ASP A 78 -10.85 9.22 6.51
N GLY A 79 -10.59 9.86 5.37
CA GLY A 79 -11.28 11.09 5.00
C GLY A 79 -12.63 10.83 4.36
N LEU A 80 -13.34 11.91 4.03
CA LEU A 80 -14.70 11.80 3.46
C LEU A 80 -14.68 11.17 2.06
N LEU A 81 -13.80 11.64 1.18
CA LEU A 81 -13.71 11.18 -0.21
C LEU A 81 -12.45 10.37 -0.49
N PHE A 82 -11.46 10.47 0.38
CA PHE A 82 -10.16 9.87 0.18
C PHE A 82 -9.70 9.12 1.40
N LYS A 83 -9.06 7.97 1.16
CA LYS A 83 -8.30 7.27 2.20
C LYS A 83 -6.87 7.78 2.15
N LYS A 84 -6.38 8.28 3.26
CA LYS A 84 -5.06 8.91 3.31
C LYS A 84 -4.05 8.03 4.01
N MET A 85 -2.83 8.02 3.47
CA MET A 85 -1.72 7.29 4.05
C MET A 85 -0.50 8.22 4.06
N PHE A 86 0.14 8.32 5.23
CA PHE A 86 1.33 9.12 5.42
C PHE A 86 2.47 8.19 5.82
N ILE A 87 3.50 8.15 5.00
CA ILE A 87 4.70 7.35 5.29
C ILE A 87 5.83 8.33 5.58
N GLU A 88 6.24 8.40 6.84
CA GLU A 88 7.27 9.30 7.30
C GLU A 88 8.61 8.59 7.32
N THR A 89 9.59 9.16 6.61
CA THR A 89 10.99 8.74 6.65
C THR A 89 11.79 9.80 7.38
N GLU A 90 13.11 9.62 7.48
CA GLU A 90 13.94 10.60 8.15
C GLU A 90 13.93 11.96 7.44
N ASP A 91 13.93 11.96 6.11
CA ASP A 91 14.06 13.18 5.32
C ASP A 91 12.77 13.60 4.62
N PHE A 92 11.81 12.69 4.47
CA PHE A 92 10.62 12.94 3.67
C PHE A 92 9.37 12.41 4.35
N MET A 93 8.23 12.98 3.94
CA MET A 93 6.93 12.40 4.23
C MET A 93 6.23 12.15 2.90
N PHE A 94 5.92 10.89 2.61
CA PHE A 94 5.11 10.52 1.45
C PHE A 94 3.64 10.63 1.84
N LYS A 95 2.89 11.46 1.11
CA LYS A 95 1.47 11.69 1.38
C LYS A 95 0.65 11.15 0.24
N TYR A 96 -0.23 10.21 0.56
CA TYR A 96 -1.13 9.62 -0.42
C TYR A 96 -2.58 9.97 -0.08
N SER A 97 -3.35 10.27 -1.11
CA SER A 97 -4.79 10.48 -0.99
C SER A 97 -5.44 9.61 -2.04
N THR A 98 -5.90 8.44 -1.64
CA THR A 98 -6.44 7.46 -2.55
C THR A 98 -7.95 7.59 -2.62
N SER A 99 -8.47 7.81 -3.83
CA SER A 99 -9.91 7.95 -4.04
C SER A 99 -10.63 6.69 -3.59
N LYS A 100 -11.74 6.86 -2.87
CA LYS A 100 -12.60 5.73 -2.48
C LYS A 100 -13.28 5.10 -3.70
N ALA A 101 -13.26 5.80 -4.84
CA ALA A 101 -13.81 5.30 -6.09
C ALA A 101 -12.80 4.51 -6.92
N LEU A 102 -11.54 4.41 -6.47
CA LEU A 102 -10.53 3.64 -7.19
C LEU A 102 -10.93 2.16 -7.23
N LEU A 103 -10.87 1.57 -8.42
CA LEU A 103 -11.31 0.20 -8.63
C LEU A 103 -10.28 -0.81 -8.12
N SER A 104 -10.60 -1.48 -7.02
CA SER A 104 -9.80 -2.57 -6.49
C SER A 104 -10.71 -3.50 -5.69
N ASP A 105 -10.29 -4.75 -5.55
CA ASP A 105 -11.06 -5.71 -4.75
C ASP A 105 -10.51 -5.85 -3.33
N PHE A 106 -9.55 -5.04 -2.94
CA PHE A 106 -8.91 -5.20 -1.62
C PHE A 106 -8.74 -3.91 -0.82
N GLN A 107 -8.68 -2.73 -1.46
CA GLN A 107 -8.27 -1.50 -0.77
C GLN A 107 -9.16 -1.17 0.43
N ASN A 108 -10.47 -1.22 0.24
CA ASN A 108 -11.39 -0.86 1.32
C ASN A 108 -11.28 -1.81 2.51
N ASN A 109 -11.26 -3.11 2.25
CA ASN A 109 -11.18 -4.11 3.31
C ASN A 109 -9.85 -4.03 4.06
N ASN A 110 -8.74 -3.93 3.32
CA ASN A 110 -7.42 -3.89 3.93
C ASN A 110 -7.21 -2.61 4.72
N PHE A 111 -7.62 -1.48 4.16
CA PHE A 111 -7.51 -0.20 4.84
C PHE A 111 -8.31 -0.21 6.16
N ASN A 112 -9.55 -0.69 6.11
CA ASN A 112 -10.39 -0.76 7.31
C ASN A 112 -9.79 -1.69 8.36
N HIS A 113 -9.16 -2.78 7.94
CA HIS A 113 -8.48 -3.69 8.84
C HIS A 113 -7.30 -3.00 9.55
N PHE A 114 -6.44 -2.32 8.79
CA PHE A 114 -5.29 -1.62 9.37
C PHE A 114 -5.70 -0.47 10.28
N ILE A 115 -6.70 0.32 9.89
CA ILE A 115 -7.12 1.49 10.66
C ILE A 115 -8.03 1.13 11.83
N GLN A 116 -8.53 -0.11 11.89
CA GLN A 116 -9.38 -0.64 12.96
C GLN A 116 -10.62 0.22 13.21
N ASN A 117 -11.27 0.64 12.14
CA ASN A 117 -12.50 1.46 12.17
C ASN A 117 -12.33 2.80 12.89
N LYS A 118 -11.10 3.27 13.05
CA LYS A 118 -10.83 4.60 13.59
C LYS A 118 -10.78 5.60 12.45
N LYS A 119 -10.89 6.88 12.78
CA LYS A 119 -10.74 7.93 11.77
C LYS A 119 -9.28 8.19 11.43
N GLU A 120 -8.40 7.94 12.37
CA GLU A 120 -6.96 8.11 12.20
C GLU A 120 -6.24 7.12 13.11
N ARG A 121 -5.19 6.52 12.60
CA ARG A 121 -4.41 5.57 13.38
C ARG A 121 -2.98 5.49 12.89
N VAL A 122 -2.03 5.50 13.81
CA VAL A 122 -0.65 5.13 13.53
C VAL A 122 -0.59 3.61 13.49
N ILE A 123 -0.18 3.04 12.36
CA ILE A 123 -0.12 1.57 12.19
C ILE A 123 1.28 1.01 12.31
N PHE A 124 2.30 1.84 12.16
CA PHE A 124 3.70 1.42 12.24
C PHE A 124 4.52 2.54 12.87
N GLU A 125 5.38 2.19 13.82
CA GLU A 125 6.26 3.16 14.47
C GLU A 125 7.41 2.42 15.13
N ASP A 126 8.61 3.03 15.06
CA ASP A 126 9.81 2.52 15.74
C ASP A 126 10.12 1.05 15.39
N GLY A 127 9.97 0.71 14.11
CA GLY A 127 10.39 -0.58 13.58
C GLY A 127 9.38 -1.71 13.66
N HIS A 128 8.14 -1.43 14.11
CA HIS A 128 7.14 -2.49 14.20
C HIS A 128 5.72 -1.97 14.00
N PHE A 129 4.84 -2.88 13.62
CA PHE A 129 3.40 -2.59 13.52
C PHE A 129 2.78 -2.53 14.91
N ILE A 130 1.85 -1.59 15.03
CA ILE A 130 1.16 -1.36 16.31
C ILE A 130 -0.18 -2.07 16.31
#